data_08b90956be3571286e688a9e6198207b
#
_entry.id   08b90956be3571286e688a9e6198207b
#
_cell.length_a   1.000
_cell.length_b   1.000
_cell.length_c   1.000
_cell.angle_alpha   90.00
_cell.angle_beta   90.00
_cell.angle_gamma   90.00
#
_symmetry.space_group_name_H-M   'P 1'
#
loop_
_entity.id
_entity.type
_entity.pdbx_description
1 polymer ?
#
loop_
_entity_poly.entity_id
_entity_poly.type
_entity_poly.pdbx_seq_one_letter_code
_entity_poly.pdbx_strand_id
1 'polypeptide(L)'
;MPTRLEGLAVLRVGLTGGIGSGKSEVARRLADHGAVLIDADVAAREVVVPGSPGLARIAEVFGGEVLRPDGSLNRERLGGIVFGDPGLRTKLNEIVHPLVREWMEAAEQAAVQASEPPGPVVVHDVPLLAESRGRAGFDVVIVVDVPPELQLERLVALRGMPPEQARARMAAQASREQRLAVADVVIDNSGSLDDLDHRVADVWDGLQRRLVAR
;
A
#
# COMPACT_ATOMS: atom_id res chain seq x y z
N MET A 1 27.55 2.34 24.23
CA MET A 1 27.41 2.02 22.82
C MET A 1 26.86 3.25 22.13
N PRO A 2 27.56 3.91 21.21
CA PRO A 2 27.05 5.11 20.58
C PRO A 2 25.87 4.75 19.68
N THR A 3 24.78 5.47 19.82
CA THR A 3 23.55 5.42 19.04
C THR A 3 23.86 5.84 17.60
N ARG A 4 24.03 4.90 16.70
CA ARG A 4 24.30 5.12 15.28
C ARG A 4 23.01 5.44 14.51
N LEU A 5 22.28 6.49 14.88
CA LEU A 5 21.03 6.89 14.25
C LEU A 5 21.09 8.26 13.55
N GLU A 6 22.21 8.97 13.64
CA GLU A 6 22.40 10.24 12.93
C GLU A 6 23.19 9.96 11.65
N GLY A 7 22.50 9.88 10.50
CA GLY A 7 23.17 9.93 9.21
C GLY A 7 22.84 8.87 8.16
N LEU A 8 21.90 7.93 8.39
CA LEU A 8 21.48 7.05 7.31
C LEU A 8 20.40 7.73 6.45
N ALA A 9 20.65 7.78 5.14
CA ALA A 9 19.65 8.23 4.19
C ALA A 9 18.54 7.18 4.09
N VAL A 10 17.29 7.64 3.94
CA VAL A 10 16.14 6.78 3.62
C VAL A 10 15.58 7.23 2.30
N LEU A 11 15.39 6.29 1.37
CA LEU A 11 14.65 6.57 0.15
C LEU A 11 13.23 6.04 0.29
N ARG A 12 12.26 6.96 0.44
CA ARG A 12 10.84 6.63 0.57
C ARG A 12 10.20 6.49 -0.80
N VAL A 13 9.74 5.30 -1.11
CA VAL A 13 9.11 4.97 -2.38
C VAL A 13 7.64 4.66 -2.16
N GLY A 14 6.74 5.40 -2.80
CA GLY A 14 5.32 5.04 -2.87
C GLY A 14 5.08 4.09 -4.05
N LEU A 15 4.53 2.92 -3.80
CA LEU A 15 4.15 1.96 -4.83
C LEU A 15 2.63 1.90 -4.93
N THR A 16 2.11 2.14 -6.12
CA THR A 16 0.68 2.09 -6.40
C THR A 16 0.39 1.48 -7.77
N GLY A 17 -0.89 1.25 -8.05
CA GLY A 17 -1.33 0.69 -9.32
C GLY A 17 -2.79 0.29 -9.27
N GLY A 18 -3.46 0.26 -10.42
CA GLY A 18 -4.86 -0.15 -10.51
C GLY A 18 -5.08 -1.60 -10.10
N ILE A 19 -6.30 -1.91 -9.70
CA ILE A 19 -6.69 -3.30 -9.42
C ILE A 19 -6.35 -4.19 -10.61
N GLY A 20 -5.70 -5.33 -10.40
CA GLY A 20 -5.28 -6.22 -11.50
C GLY A 20 -4.01 -5.79 -12.25
N SER A 21 -3.35 -4.69 -11.86
CA SER A 21 -2.08 -4.26 -12.49
C SER A 21 -0.89 -5.17 -12.19
N GLY A 22 -0.96 -6.01 -11.15
CA GLY A 22 0.17 -6.83 -10.71
C GLY A 22 1.10 -6.13 -9.72
N LYS A 23 0.64 -5.07 -9.05
CA LYS A 23 1.40 -4.33 -8.02
C LYS A 23 2.07 -5.23 -7.00
N SER A 24 1.35 -6.25 -6.48
CA SER A 24 1.91 -7.18 -5.48
C SER A 24 3.08 -7.99 -6.02
N GLU A 25 3.11 -8.28 -7.32
CA GLU A 25 4.20 -9.00 -7.97
C GLU A 25 5.44 -8.09 -8.10
N VAL A 26 5.25 -6.80 -8.39
CA VAL A 26 6.30 -5.79 -8.36
C VAL A 26 6.82 -5.59 -6.93
N ALA A 27 5.94 -5.47 -5.94
CA ALA A 27 6.29 -5.32 -4.53
C ALA A 27 7.20 -6.47 -4.06
N ARG A 28 6.81 -7.71 -4.37
CA ARG A 28 7.60 -8.90 -4.03
C ARG A 28 9.00 -8.84 -4.66
N ARG A 29 9.11 -8.51 -5.94
CA ARG A 29 10.40 -8.40 -6.63
C ARG A 29 11.29 -7.31 -6.05
N LEU A 30 10.72 -6.15 -5.71
CA LEU A 30 11.48 -5.09 -5.03
C LEU A 30 12.00 -5.58 -3.67
N ALA A 31 11.22 -6.36 -2.92
CA ALA A 31 11.67 -6.97 -1.68
C ALA A 31 12.78 -8.01 -1.91
N ASP A 32 12.68 -8.83 -2.96
CA ASP A 32 13.72 -9.80 -3.34
C ASP A 32 15.05 -9.10 -3.68
N HIS A 33 15.00 -7.86 -4.19
CA HIS A 33 16.16 -6.99 -4.39
C HIS A 33 16.69 -6.32 -3.12
N GLY A 34 15.96 -6.38 -2.00
CA GLY A 34 16.38 -5.81 -0.70
C GLY A 34 15.60 -4.58 -0.26
N ALA A 35 14.51 -4.22 -0.92
CA ALA A 35 13.61 -3.18 -0.43
C ALA A 35 12.90 -3.63 0.84
N VAL A 36 12.74 -2.72 1.80
CA VAL A 36 11.86 -2.93 2.95
C VAL A 36 10.43 -2.57 2.54
N LEU A 37 9.53 -3.56 2.57
CA LEU A 37 8.13 -3.34 2.26
C LEU A 37 7.33 -2.94 3.49
N ILE A 38 6.55 -1.87 3.37
CA ILE A 38 5.55 -1.43 4.34
C ILE A 38 4.19 -1.41 3.64
N ASP A 39 3.35 -2.38 3.95
CA ASP A 39 2.04 -2.56 3.33
C ASP A 39 0.96 -1.87 4.19
N ALA A 40 0.27 -0.88 3.62
CA ALA A 40 -0.79 -0.14 4.29
C ALA A 40 -2.02 -1.02 4.61
N ASP A 41 -2.30 -2.05 3.81
CA ASP A 41 -3.38 -2.99 4.08
C ASP A 41 -3.04 -3.94 5.26
N VAL A 42 -1.76 -4.30 5.41
CA VAL A 42 -1.27 -5.02 6.59
C VAL A 42 -1.37 -4.12 7.82
N ALA A 43 -0.86 -2.89 7.74
CA ALA A 43 -0.97 -1.92 8.84
C ALA A 43 -2.43 -1.73 9.30
N ALA A 44 -3.37 -1.57 8.35
CA ALA A 44 -4.80 -1.42 8.66
C ALA A 44 -5.44 -2.67 9.31
N ARG A 45 -4.80 -3.83 9.21
CA ARG A 45 -5.21 -5.04 9.92
C ARG A 45 -4.60 -5.11 11.30
N GLU A 46 -3.32 -4.81 11.41
CA GLU A 46 -2.56 -4.88 12.65
C GLU A 46 -3.06 -3.88 13.72
N VAL A 47 -3.45 -2.67 13.32
CA VAL A 47 -3.91 -1.64 14.28
C VAL A 47 -5.28 -1.93 14.89
N VAL A 48 -5.99 -2.97 14.42
CA VAL A 48 -7.31 -3.39 14.91
C VAL A 48 -7.37 -4.87 15.31
N VAL A 49 -6.23 -5.45 15.71
CA VAL A 49 -6.20 -6.80 16.26
C VAL A 49 -6.82 -6.85 17.65
N PRO A 50 -7.27 -8.02 18.16
CA PRO A 50 -7.80 -8.15 19.50
C PRO A 50 -6.87 -7.55 20.56
N GLY A 51 -7.44 -6.72 21.45
CA GLY A 51 -6.68 -6.02 22.49
C GLY A 51 -6.00 -4.73 22.07
N SER A 52 -6.05 -4.35 20.79
CA SER A 52 -5.48 -3.06 20.33
C SER A 52 -6.35 -1.87 20.74
N PRO A 53 -5.74 -0.68 20.95
CA PRO A 53 -6.48 0.54 21.18
C PRO A 53 -7.40 0.91 20.02
N GLY A 54 -7.00 0.60 18.77
CA GLY A 54 -7.80 0.85 17.57
C GLY A 54 -9.10 0.06 17.57
N LEU A 55 -9.04 -1.24 17.90
CA LEU A 55 -10.23 -2.08 17.98
C LEU A 55 -11.16 -1.63 19.12
N ALA A 56 -10.60 -1.26 20.28
CA ALA A 56 -11.38 -0.75 21.40
C ALA A 56 -12.14 0.53 21.01
N ARG A 57 -11.48 1.46 20.31
CA ARG A 57 -12.10 2.69 19.84
C ARG A 57 -13.19 2.46 18.79
N ILE A 58 -12.98 1.50 17.89
CA ILE A 58 -14.01 1.09 16.92
C ILE A 58 -15.23 0.53 17.64
N ALA A 59 -15.06 -0.34 18.62
CA ALA A 59 -16.16 -0.93 19.38
C ALA A 59 -16.92 0.14 20.21
N GLU A 60 -16.23 1.13 20.75
CA GLU A 60 -16.84 2.27 21.45
C GLU A 60 -17.74 3.10 20.52
N VAL A 61 -17.29 3.38 19.29
CA VAL A 61 -18.01 4.24 18.33
C VAL A 61 -19.10 3.51 17.57
N PHE A 62 -18.88 2.25 17.21
CA PHE A 62 -19.77 1.47 16.34
C PHE A 62 -20.58 0.40 17.09
N GLY A 63 -20.36 0.25 18.39
CA GLY A 63 -21.03 -0.74 19.24
C GLY A 63 -20.32 -2.08 19.27
N GLY A 64 -20.61 -2.88 20.31
CA GLY A 64 -20.00 -4.22 20.51
C GLY A 64 -20.37 -5.23 19.42
N GLU A 65 -21.40 -4.97 18.63
CA GLU A 65 -21.84 -5.84 17.53
C GLU A 65 -20.85 -5.92 16.35
N VAL A 66 -19.86 -5.00 16.32
CA VAL A 66 -18.73 -5.09 15.35
C VAL A 66 -17.64 -6.03 15.80
N LEU A 67 -17.78 -6.67 16.97
CA LEU A 67 -16.86 -7.71 17.46
C LEU A 67 -17.45 -9.08 17.21
N ARG A 68 -16.58 -10.05 16.94
CA ARG A 68 -16.91 -11.48 16.96
C ARG A 68 -16.80 -12.05 18.39
N PRO A 69 -17.34 -13.26 18.63
CA PRO A 69 -17.23 -13.90 19.94
C PRO A 69 -15.79 -14.12 20.43
N ASP A 70 -14.83 -14.24 19.53
CA ASP A 70 -13.40 -14.36 19.82
C ASP A 70 -12.70 -13.02 20.10
N GLY A 71 -13.46 -11.92 20.12
CA GLY A 71 -12.95 -10.57 20.33
C GLY A 71 -12.35 -9.91 19.09
N SER A 72 -12.31 -10.58 17.95
CA SER A 72 -11.79 -10.00 16.70
C SER A 72 -12.82 -9.09 16.01
N LEU A 73 -12.33 -8.20 15.14
CA LEU A 73 -13.18 -7.31 14.36
C LEU A 73 -14.01 -8.09 13.32
N ASN A 74 -15.32 -7.93 13.37
CA ASN A 74 -16.22 -8.38 12.31
C ASN A 74 -16.23 -7.35 11.17
N ARG A 75 -15.29 -7.52 10.22
CA ARG A 75 -15.11 -6.59 9.10
C ARG A 75 -16.33 -6.51 8.19
N GLU A 76 -17.07 -7.61 8.03
CA GLU A 76 -18.29 -7.65 7.24
C GLU A 76 -19.39 -6.80 7.89
N ARG A 77 -19.60 -6.96 9.20
CA ARG A 77 -20.58 -6.18 9.97
C ARG A 77 -20.23 -4.69 9.95
N LEU A 78 -18.98 -4.34 10.26
CA LEU A 78 -18.52 -2.95 10.21
C LEU A 78 -18.63 -2.38 8.79
N GLY A 79 -18.25 -3.14 7.78
CA GLY A 79 -18.41 -2.77 6.38
C GLY A 79 -19.85 -2.44 6.03
N GLY A 80 -20.81 -3.28 6.45
CA GLY A 80 -22.24 -3.02 6.26
C GLY A 80 -22.73 -1.73 6.91
N ILE A 81 -22.19 -1.38 8.11
CA ILE A 81 -22.55 -0.14 8.82
C ILE A 81 -22.00 1.08 8.07
N VAL A 82 -20.76 1.07 7.60
CA VAL A 82 -20.11 2.25 7.02
C VAL A 82 -20.33 2.39 5.51
N PHE A 83 -20.77 1.34 4.82
CA PHE A 83 -20.90 1.35 3.36
C PHE A 83 -21.95 2.34 2.87
N GLY A 84 -23.07 2.42 3.57
CA GLY A 84 -24.20 3.31 3.22
C GLY A 84 -24.16 4.70 3.84
N ASP A 85 -23.20 4.99 4.73
CA ASP A 85 -23.13 6.24 5.48
C ASP A 85 -21.73 6.88 5.38
N PRO A 86 -21.59 7.97 4.58
CA PRO A 86 -20.34 8.70 4.47
C PRO A 86 -19.82 9.28 5.80
N GLY A 87 -20.73 9.67 6.72
CA GLY A 87 -20.35 10.21 8.03
C GLY A 87 -19.73 9.12 8.93
N LEU A 88 -20.31 7.92 8.95
CA LEU A 88 -19.76 6.79 9.68
C LEU A 88 -18.42 6.31 9.08
N ARG A 89 -18.30 6.35 7.75
CA ARG A 89 -17.04 6.06 7.09
C ARG A 89 -15.95 7.07 7.46
N THR A 90 -16.29 8.35 7.55
CA THR A 90 -15.35 9.39 8.00
C THR A 90 -14.91 9.13 9.44
N LYS A 91 -15.81 8.82 10.35
CA LYS A 91 -15.49 8.47 11.74
C LYS A 91 -14.55 7.26 11.84
N LEU A 92 -14.80 6.21 11.04
CA LEU A 92 -13.89 5.06 10.99
C LEU A 92 -12.50 5.46 10.52
N ASN A 93 -12.41 6.27 9.47
CA ASN A 93 -11.14 6.75 8.93
C ASN A 93 -10.38 7.62 9.94
N GLU A 94 -11.07 8.47 10.71
CA GLU A 94 -10.47 9.29 11.78
C GLU A 94 -9.84 8.44 12.89
N ILE A 95 -10.38 7.25 13.15
CA ILE A 95 -9.80 6.30 14.10
C ILE A 95 -8.62 5.55 13.49
N VAL A 96 -8.79 5.01 12.29
CA VAL A 96 -7.84 4.06 11.71
C VAL A 96 -6.63 4.75 11.08
N HIS A 97 -6.82 5.87 10.37
CA HIS A 97 -5.72 6.52 9.63
C HIS A 97 -4.55 7.00 10.50
N PRO A 98 -4.76 7.60 11.68
CA PRO A 98 -3.64 7.96 12.57
C PRO A 98 -2.85 6.74 13.02
N LEU A 99 -3.53 5.67 13.42
CA LEU A 99 -2.89 4.43 13.90
C LEU A 99 -2.10 3.73 12.79
N VAL A 100 -2.66 3.68 11.58
CA VAL A 100 -1.94 3.15 10.41
C VAL A 100 -0.67 3.96 10.15
N ARG A 101 -0.74 5.29 10.24
CA ARG A 101 0.42 6.16 10.04
C ARG A 101 1.50 5.89 11.09
N GLU A 102 1.12 5.86 12.36
CA GLU A 102 2.04 5.56 13.48
C GLU A 102 2.71 4.19 13.30
N TRP A 103 1.93 3.19 12.91
CA TRP A 103 2.46 1.85 12.64
C TRP A 103 3.48 1.85 11.50
N MET A 104 3.16 2.54 10.39
CA MET A 104 4.05 2.65 9.22
C MET A 104 5.33 3.43 9.55
N GLU A 105 5.22 4.51 10.34
CA GLU A 105 6.37 5.28 10.81
C GLU A 105 7.27 4.45 11.73
N ALA A 106 6.69 3.66 12.64
CA ALA A 106 7.45 2.75 13.51
C ALA A 106 8.15 1.64 12.69
N ALA A 107 7.48 1.08 11.69
CA ALA A 107 8.07 0.09 10.79
C ALA A 107 9.23 0.68 9.97
N GLU A 108 9.11 1.93 9.49
CA GLU A 108 10.19 2.63 8.81
C GLU A 108 11.38 2.88 9.74
N GLN A 109 11.14 3.34 10.96
CA GLN A 109 12.19 3.55 11.95
C GLN A 109 12.93 2.24 12.27
N ALA A 110 12.22 1.13 12.42
CA ALA A 110 12.82 -0.18 12.62
C ALA A 110 13.68 -0.60 11.43
N ALA A 111 13.24 -0.34 10.20
CA ALA A 111 14.01 -0.59 9.00
C ALA A 111 15.32 0.21 8.98
N VAL A 112 15.28 1.49 9.34
CA VAL A 112 16.47 2.36 9.42
C VAL A 112 17.45 1.83 10.47
N GLN A 113 16.94 1.43 11.64
CA GLN A 113 17.77 0.91 12.74
C GLN A 113 18.48 -0.40 12.38
N ALA A 114 17.84 -1.23 11.53
CA ALA A 114 18.38 -2.50 11.08
C ALA A 114 19.31 -2.39 9.86
N SER A 115 19.39 -1.20 9.24
CA SER A 115 20.15 -1.00 8.00
C SER A 115 21.58 -0.52 8.26
N GLU A 116 22.45 -0.79 7.26
CA GLU A 116 23.79 -0.24 7.16
C GLU A 116 23.85 0.87 6.09
N PRO A 117 24.92 1.70 6.06
CA PRO A 117 25.08 2.69 5.00
C PRO A 117 25.05 2.05 3.59
N PRO A 118 24.43 2.69 2.60
CA PRO A 118 23.89 4.07 2.62
C PRO A 118 22.54 4.22 3.30
N GLY A 119 21.88 3.15 3.71
CA GLY A 119 20.55 3.11 4.34
C GLY A 119 19.53 2.33 3.50
N PRO A 120 18.26 2.27 3.93
CA PRO A 120 17.25 1.46 3.27
C PRO A 120 16.52 2.19 2.14
N VAL A 121 16.13 1.44 1.12
CA VAL A 121 15.00 1.79 0.25
C VAL A 121 13.73 1.23 0.90
N VAL A 122 12.84 2.11 1.33
CA VAL A 122 11.56 1.74 1.96
C VAL A 122 10.45 1.92 0.96
N VAL A 123 9.77 0.84 0.60
CA VAL A 123 8.66 0.82 -0.35
C VAL A 123 7.35 0.73 0.43
N HIS A 124 6.58 1.80 0.39
CA HIS A 124 5.22 1.84 0.93
C HIS A 124 4.23 1.36 -0.13
N ASP A 125 3.64 0.20 0.08
CA ASP A 125 2.57 -0.31 -0.78
C ASP A 125 1.23 0.35 -0.41
N VAL A 126 0.79 1.29 -1.25
CA VAL A 126 -0.41 2.11 -1.02
C VAL A 126 -1.36 2.00 -2.21
N PRO A 127 -2.35 1.11 -2.16
CA PRO A 127 -3.26 0.87 -3.30
C PRO A 127 -4.01 2.11 -3.81
N LEU A 128 -4.39 3.02 -2.90
CA LEU A 128 -5.16 4.23 -3.20
C LEU A 128 -4.32 5.51 -3.04
N LEU A 129 -3.06 5.46 -3.49
CA LEU A 129 -2.14 6.59 -3.35
C LEU A 129 -2.62 7.81 -4.15
N ALA A 130 -3.06 7.60 -5.39
CA ALA A 130 -3.53 8.67 -6.26
C ALA A 130 -4.82 9.34 -5.74
N GLU A 131 -5.67 8.58 -5.04
CA GLU A 131 -6.93 9.06 -4.45
C GLU A 131 -6.75 9.80 -3.13
N SER A 132 -5.68 9.52 -2.38
CA SER A 132 -5.55 9.99 -1.00
C SER A 132 -4.49 11.08 -0.80
N ARG A 133 -3.23 10.75 -1.01
CA ARG A 133 -2.08 11.62 -0.67
C ARG A 133 -1.32 12.12 -1.89
N GLY A 134 -1.54 11.51 -3.05
CA GLY A 134 -0.68 11.75 -4.19
C GLY A 134 0.79 11.48 -3.83
N ARG A 135 1.67 12.42 -4.18
CA ARG A 135 3.14 12.30 -3.94
C ARG A 135 3.60 12.66 -2.53
N ALA A 136 2.71 13.20 -1.68
CA ALA A 136 3.13 13.77 -0.40
C ALA A 136 3.78 12.73 0.52
N GLY A 137 5.03 12.98 0.91
CA GLY A 137 5.81 12.13 1.82
C GLY A 137 6.66 11.06 1.12
N PHE A 138 6.63 10.96 -0.22
CA PHE A 138 7.47 10.05 -0.99
C PHE A 138 8.52 10.80 -1.82
N ASP A 139 9.71 10.23 -1.89
CA ASP A 139 10.81 10.72 -2.73
C ASP A 139 10.63 10.29 -4.19
N VAL A 140 10.06 9.09 -4.36
CA VAL A 140 9.75 8.49 -5.66
C VAL A 140 8.38 7.82 -5.59
N VAL A 141 7.54 8.05 -6.59
CA VAL A 141 6.28 7.32 -6.76
C VAL A 141 6.41 6.39 -7.96
N ILE A 142 6.22 5.11 -7.71
CA ILE A 142 6.17 4.05 -8.74
C ILE A 142 4.71 3.70 -8.99
N VAL A 143 4.30 3.77 -10.24
CA VAL A 143 2.97 3.31 -10.70
C VAL A 143 3.14 2.05 -11.54
N VAL A 144 2.51 0.96 -11.09
CA VAL A 144 2.41 -0.27 -11.91
C VAL A 144 1.21 -0.12 -12.82
N ASP A 145 1.48 -0.09 -14.11
CA ASP A 145 0.48 0.17 -15.14
C ASP A 145 0.29 -1.01 -16.10
N VAL A 146 -0.94 -1.19 -16.52
CA VAL A 146 -1.34 -2.07 -17.62
C VAL A 146 -2.57 -1.48 -18.32
N PRO A 147 -2.81 -1.81 -19.59
CA PRO A 147 -4.04 -1.42 -20.29
C PRO A 147 -5.29 -1.88 -19.54
N PRO A 148 -6.39 -1.10 -19.56
CA PRO A 148 -7.65 -1.46 -18.87
C PRO A 148 -8.21 -2.81 -19.30
N GLU A 149 -8.04 -3.18 -20.56
CA GLU A 149 -8.50 -4.46 -21.11
C GLU A 149 -7.78 -5.63 -20.42
N LEU A 150 -6.47 -5.51 -20.23
CA LEU A 150 -5.66 -6.52 -19.53
C LEU A 150 -5.96 -6.56 -18.03
N GLN A 151 -6.26 -5.41 -17.40
CA GLN A 151 -6.75 -5.39 -16.02
C GLN A 151 -8.02 -6.22 -15.87
N LEU A 152 -9.01 -5.98 -16.75
CA LEU A 152 -10.28 -6.70 -16.76
C LEU A 152 -10.07 -8.20 -16.99
N GLU A 153 -9.27 -8.57 -17.97
CA GLU A 153 -8.92 -9.96 -18.28
C GLU A 153 -8.32 -10.65 -17.04
N ARG A 154 -7.32 -10.04 -16.39
CA ARG A 154 -6.68 -10.60 -15.20
C ARG A 154 -7.63 -10.74 -14.02
N LEU A 155 -8.54 -9.79 -13.81
CA LEU A 155 -9.54 -9.88 -12.75
C LEU A 155 -10.52 -11.02 -12.96
N VAL A 156 -10.93 -11.24 -14.20
CA VAL A 156 -11.84 -12.33 -14.54
C VAL A 156 -11.11 -13.67 -14.53
N ALA A 157 -10.00 -13.80 -15.27
CA ALA A 157 -9.32 -15.07 -15.47
C ALA A 157 -8.58 -15.57 -14.22
N LEU A 158 -7.87 -14.65 -13.50
CA LEU A 158 -7.01 -15.05 -12.38
C LEU A 158 -7.69 -14.95 -11.01
N ARG A 159 -8.72 -14.08 -10.87
CA ARG A 159 -9.43 -13.90 -9.60
C ARG A 159 -10.87 -14.40 -9.62
N GLY A 160 -11.33 -14.95 -10.74
CA GLY A 160 -12.70 -15.45 -10.88
C GLY A 160 -13.79 -14.39 -10.69
N MET A 161 -13.44 -13.11 -10.88
CA MET A 161 -14.36 -12.00 -10.61
C MET A 161 -15.35 -11.87 -11.78
N PRO A 162 -16.67 -11.74 -11.52
CA PRO A 162 -17.63 -11.44 -12.57
C PRO A 162 -17.25 -10.16 -13.33
N PRO A 163 -17.35 -10.11 -14.66
CA PRO A 163 -16.89 -8.96 -15.46
C PRO A 163 -17.52 -7.63 -15.05
N GLU A 164 -18.80 -7.62 -14.66
CA GLU A 164 -19.48 -6.40 -14.19
C GLU A 164 -18.90 -5.90 -12.86
N GLN A 165 -18.61 -6.82 -11.93
CA GLN A 165 -17.98 -6.48 -10.66
C GLN A 165 -16.54 -5.96 -10.87
N ALA A 166 -15.80 -6.56 -11.81
CA ALA A 166 -14.46 -6.10 -12.16
C ALA A 166 -14.50 -4.67 -12.70
N ARG A 167 -15.39 -4.38 -13.65
CA ARG A 167 -15.59 -3.01 -14.19
C ARG A 167 -15.98 -2.01 -13.12
N ALA A 168 -16.91 -2.38 -12.23
CA ALA A 168 -17.34 -1.50 -11.13
C ALA A 168 -16.18 -1.17 -10.17
N ARG A 169 -15.32 -2.16 -9.84
CA ARG A 169 -14.14 -1.93 -9.00
C ARG A 169 -13.08 -1.08 -9.70
N MET A 170 -12.87 -1.28 -11.00
CA MET A 170 -11.96 -0.42 -11.78
C MET A 170 -12.47 1.03 -11.83
N ALA A 171 -13.77 1.23 -12.05
CA ALA A 171 -14.39 2.56 -12.11
C ALA A 171 -14.42 3.30 -10.76
N ALA A 172 -14.34 2.56 -9.64
CA ALA A 172 -14.28 3.14 -8.30
C ALA A 172 -12.89 3.67 -7.90
N GLN A 173 -11.84 3.37 -8.69
CA GLN A 173 -10.49 3.86 -8.49
C GLN A 173 -10.24 5.13 -9.32
N ALA A 174 -9.16 5.86 -9.00
CA ALA A 174 -8.66 6.94 -9.85
C ALA A 174 -8.47 6.47 -11.30
N SER A 175 -8.66 7.33 -12.27
CA SER A 175 -8.44 6.99 -13.67
C SER A 175 -6.98 6.63 -13.94
N ARG A 176 -6.70 5.92 -15.04
CA ARG A 176 -5.32 5.59 -15.43
C ARG A 176 -4.48 6.86 -15.58
N GLU A 177 -5.04 7.92 -16.18
CA GLU A 177 -4.38 9.22 -16.37
C GLU A 177 -4.04 9.87 -15.03
N GLN A 178 -4.97 9.83 -14.07
CA GLN A 178 -4.74 10.37 -12.72
C GLN A 178 -3.63 9.62 -11.99
N ARG A 179 -3.59 8.27 -12.11
CA ARG A 179 -2.49 7.47 -11.54
C ARG A 179 -1.16 7.79 -12.21
N LEU A 180 -1.12 7.86 -13.53
CA LEU A 180 0.11 8.19 -14.27
C LEU A 180 0.61 9.61 -13.97
N ALA A 181 -0.28 10.55 -13.70
CA ALA A 181 0.08 11.94 -13.39
C ALA A 181 0.87 12.10 -12.07
N VAL A 182 0.77 11.15 -11.14
CA VAL A 182 1.53 11.17 -9.88
C VAL A 182 2.83 10.37 -9.94
N ALA A 183 3.09 9.66 -11.06
CA ALA A 183 4.24 8.78 -11.21
C ALA A 183 5.55 9.53 -11.47
N ASP A 184 6.61 9.16 -10.78
CA ASP A 184 8.00 9.45 -11.17
C ASP A 184 8.55 8.32 -12.05
N VAL A 185 8.08 7.10 -11.82
CA VAL A 185 8.46 5.89 -12.54
C VAL A 185 7.21 5.09 -12.86
N VAL A 186 7.09 4.66 -14.10
CA VAL A 186 6.01 3.76 -14.53
C VAL A 186 6.62 2.40 -14.84
N ILE A 187 6.12 1.35 -14.18
CA ILE A 187 6.41 -0.04 -14.52
C ILE A 187 5.25 -0.57 -15.34
N ASP A 188 5.46 -0.68 -16.63
CA ASP A 188 4.53 -1.35 -17.54
C ASP A 188 4.61 -2.88 -17.28
N ASN A 189 3.53 -3.45 -16.79
CA ASN A 189 3.40 -4.88 -16.51
C ASN A 189 2.48 -5.58 -17.52
N SER A 190 2.53 -5.18 -18.80
CA SER A 190 1.75 -5.80 -19.88
C SER A 190 2.45 -6.99 -20.55
N GLY A 191 3.77 -7.13 -20.34
CA GLY A 191 4.60 -8.18 -20.91
C GLY A 191 4.61 -9.50 -20.12
N SER A 192 5.64 -10.31 -20.38
CA SER A 192 5.91 -11.53 -19.64
C SER A 192 6.44 -11.28 -18.22
N LEU A 193 6.54 -12.34 -17.41
CA LEU A 193 7.18 -12.25 -16.09
C LEU A 193 8.67 -11.94 -16.19
N ASP A 194 9.34 -12.45 -17.21
CA ASP A 194 10.76 -12.17 -17.47
C ASP A 194 10.98 -10.69 -17.83
N ASP A 195 10.06 -10.09 -18.65
CA ASP A 195 10.10 -8.65 -18.92
C ASP A 195 9.91 -7.84 -17.64
N LEU A 196 9.03 -8.29 -16.76
CA LEU A 196 8.80 -7.63 -15.48
C LEU A 196 10.05 -7.72 -14.58
N ASP A 197 10.72 -8.86 -14.53
CA ASP A 197 11.96 -9.03 -13.78
C ASP A 197 13.04 -8.03 -14.23
N HIS A 198 13.24 -7.89 -15.53
CA HIS A 198 14.18 -6.90 -16.07
C HIS A 198 13.80 -5.47 -15.73
N ARG A 199 12.51 -5.10 -15.90
CA ARG A 199 12.03 -3.74 -15.59
C ARG A 199 12.16 -3.40 -14.12
N VAL A 200 11.88 -4.35 -13.23
CA VAL A 200 12.03 -4.12 -11.78
C VAL A 200 13.51 -3.99 -11.40
N ALA A 201 14.40 -4.79 -12.01
CA ALA A 201 15.84 -4.67 -11.79
C ALA A 201 16.37 -3.29 -12.21
N ASP A 202 15.99 -2.78 -13.39
CA ASP A 202 16.37 -1.45 -13.87
C ASP A 202 15.87 -0.33 -12.94
N VAL A 203 14.63 -0.45 -12.46
CA VAL A 203 14.04 0.49 -11.48
C VAL A 203 14.81 0.42 -10.17
N TRP A 204 15.12 -0.77 -9.66
CA TRP A 204 15.88 -0.96 -8.44
C TRP A 204 17.26 -0.30 -8.51
N ASP A 205 17.99 -0.48 -9.60
CA ASP A 205 19.28 0.17 -9.81
C ASP A 205 19.15 1.70 -9.82
N GLY A 206 18.07 2.21 -10.39
CA GLY A 206 17.74 3.64 -10.34
C GLY A 206 17.48 4.15 -8.93
N LEU A 207 16.77 3.37 -8.09
CA LEU A 207 16.51 3.70 -6.69
C LEU A 207 17.81 3.70 -5.88
N GLN A 208 18.66 2.69 -6.07
CA GLN A 208 19.96 2.61 -5.38
C GLN A 208 20.86 3.81 -5.71
N ARG A 209 20.93 4.22 -6.98
CA ARG A 209 21.69 5.43 -7.36
C ARG A 209 21.14 6.69 -6.68
N ARG A 210 19.81 6.83 -6.56
CA ARG A 210 19.21 7.97 -5.87
C ARG A 210 19.46 7.95 -4.37
N LEU A 211 19.49 6.79 -3.74
CA LEU A 211 19.81 6.64 -2.32
C LEU A 211 21.28 7.04 -2.03
N VAL A 212 22.23 6.61 -2.85
CA VAL A 212 23.66 6.94 -2.68
C VAL A 212 23.96 8.42 -2.93
N ALA A 213 23.13 9.10 -3.74
CA ALA A 213 23.28 10.53 -4.06
C ALA A 213 22.73 11.47 -2.97
N ARG A 214 22.23 10.96 -1.85
CA ARG A 214 21.70 11.72 -0.70
C ARG A 214 22.75 11.96 0.35
#